data_d8192064fded85076423b26458124489
#
_entry.id   d8192064fded85076423b26458124489
#
_cell.length_a   1.000
_cell.length_b   1.000
_cell.length_c   1.000
_cell.angle_alpha   90.00
_cell.angle_beta   90.00
_cell.angle_gamma   90.00
#
_symmetry.space_group_name_H-M   'P 1'
#
loop_
_entity.id
_entity.type
_entity.pdbx_description
1 polymer ?
#
loop_
_entity_poly.entity_id
_entity_poly.type
_entity_poly.pdbx_seq_one_letter_code
_entity_poly.pdbx_strand_id
1 'polypeptide(L)'
;MVYGIAWTVRISTITLLLATMLPGFAISFSKQKAAQPAMPKFSELSQEDRTRLEEQRAIVAAAAKQRYGTSLRKTVADLPVLQRVIDDKVFSKSQTYELQSLGIAFGDILASELPLRWVMVTDEYGTDPTLRFKSTTVQINALTMISKRIEKDEKVNLSELLRITREQLTRLSETKDYR
;
A
#
# COMPACT_ATOMS: atom_id res chain seq x y z
N MET A 1 -16.60 17.04 12.78
CA MET A 1 -16.99 16.26 11.59
C MET A 1 -15.97 15.16 11.41
N VAL A 2 -16.33 13.94 11.75
CA VAL A 2 -15.44 12.78 11.72
C VAL A 2 -15.65 12.10 10.38
N TYR A 3 -14.72 12.25 9.45
CA TYR A 3 -14.75 11.48 8.20
C TYR A 3 -14.14 10.10 8.46
N GLY A 4 -15.03 9.09 8.53
CA GLY A 4 -14.63 7.70 8.56
C GLY A 4 -13.99 7.32 7.22
N ILE A 5 -12.74 6.92 7.26
CA ILE A 5 -12.04 6.32 6.11
C ILE A 5 -12.58 4.89 5.96
N ALA A 6 -13.59 4.75 5.09
CA ALA A 6 -14.10 3.44 4.71
C ALA A 6 -13.06 2.72 3.84
N TRP A 7 -12.48 1.67 4.37
CA TRP A 7 -11.81 0.66 3.58
C TRP A 7 -12.90 -0.09 2.81
N THR A 8 -12.95 0.12 1.51
CA THR A 8 -13.97 -0.50 0.66
C THR A 8 -13.71 -2.00 0.56
N VAL A 9 -14.35 -2.77 1.43
CA VAL A 9 -14.63 -4.17 1.14
C VAL A 9 -15.66 -4.15 0.02
N ARG A 10 -15.26 -4.48 -1.20
CA ARG A 10 -16.19 -4.62 -2.32
C ARG A 10 -17.04 -5.85 -2.09
N ILE A 11 -18.21 -5.65 -1.48
CA ILE A 11 -19.30 -6.61 -1.55
C ILE A 11 -19.97 -6.38 -2.90
N SER A 12 -19.79 -7.33 -3.83
CA SER A 12 -20.50 -7.34 -5.11
C SER A 12 -21.99 -7.44 -4.87
N THR A 13 -22.69 -6.35 -5.10
CA THR A 13 -24.15 -6.31 -5.15
C THR A 13 -24.60 -7.03 -6.41
N ILE A 14 -25.27 -8.18 -6.23
CA ILE A 14 -25.94 -8.93 -7.30
C ILE A 14 -27.17 -8.13 -7.69
N THR A 15 -27.14 -7.48 -8.85
CA THR A 15 -28.31 -6.85 -9.46
C THR A 15 -29.22 -7.96 -10.02
N LEU A 16 -30.38 -8.14 -9.40
CA LEU A 16 -31.42 -9.06 -9.83
C LEU A 16 -32.14 -8.43 -11.04
N LEU A 17 -31.81 -8.88 -12.27
CA LEU A 17 -32.55 -8.55 -13.48
C LEU A 17 -33.77 -9.48 -13.63
N LEU A 18 -34.96 -8.91 -13.53
CA LEU A 18 -36.21 -9.60 -13.88
C LEU A 18 -36.23 -9.82 -15.40
N ALA A 19 -35.99 -11.05 -15.84
CA ALA A 19 -36.15 -11.44 -17.23
C ALA A 19 -37.57 -12.01 -17.44
N THR A 20 -38.34 -11.39 -18.31
CA THR A 20 -39.62 -11.84 -18.82
C THR A 20 -39.48 -13.16 -19.59
N MET A 21 -40.28 -14.15 -19.25
CA MET A 21 -40.29 -15.49 -19.84
C MET A 21 -40.63 -15.46 -21.34
N LEU A 22 -39.70 -15.95 -22.17
CA LEU A 22 -40.00 -16.55 -23.48
C LEU A 22 -39.73 -18.06 -23.36
N PRO A 23 -40.58 -18.94 -23.82
CA PRO A 23 -40.38 -20.37 -23.72
C PRO A 23 -39.43 -20.85 -24.84
N GLY A 24 -38.33 -21.48 -24.47
CA GLY A 24 -37.52 -22.22 -25.42
C GLY A 24 -36.01 -22.13 -25.33
N PHE A 25 -35.41 -21.33 -24.44
CA PHE A 25 -33.95 -21.30 -24.27
C PHE A 25 -33.57 -21.78 -22.86
N ALA A 26 -33.17 -23.04 -22.76
CA ALA A 26 -32.56 -23.57 -21.54
C ALA A 26 -31.13 -23.02 -21.45
N ILE A 27 -30.96 -21.87 -20.79
CA ILE A 27 -29.62 -21.35 -20.45
C ILE A 27 -29.10 -22.21 -19.29
N SER A 28 -28.19 -23.13 -19.62
CA SER A 28 -27.45 -23.90 -18.62
C SER A 28 -26.51 -22.93 -17.89
N PHE A 29 -26.94 -22.46 -16.71
CA PHE A 29 -26.04 -21.77 -15.78
C PHE A 29 -25.08 -22.79 -15.18
N SER A 30 -23.94 -22.99 -15.83
CA SER A 30 -22.82 -23.60 -15.13
C SER A 30 -22.49 -22.68 -13.97
N LYS A 31 -22.71 -23.14 -12.73
CA LYS A 31 -22.20 -22.49 -11.51
C LYS A 31 -20.68 -22.46 -11.65
N GLN A 32 -20.16 -21.40 -12.24
CA GLN A 32 -18.74 -21.11 -12.21
C GLN A 32 -18.44 -20.81 -10.74
N LYS A 33 -17.88 -21.82 -10.06
CA LYS A 33 -17.40 -21.69 -8.69
C LYS A 33 -16.40 -20.52 -8.73
N ALA A 34 -16.78 -19.38 -8.14
CA ALA A 34 -15.88 -18.25 -8.02
C ALA A 34 -14.59 -18.79 -7.38
N ALA A 35 -13.51 -18.74 -8.13
CA ALA A 35 -12.21 -19.16 -7.62
C ALA A 35 -11.95 -18.32 -6.37
N GLN A 36 -11.72 -18.97 -5.23
CA GLN A 36 -11.27 -18.26 -4.04
C GLN A 36 -9.97 -17.54 -4.42
N PRO A 37 -9.82 -16.25 -4.11
CA PRO A 37 -8.60 -15.53 -4.39
C PRO A 37 -7.43 -16.31 -3.79
N ALA A 38 -6.42 -16.57 -4.63
CA ALA A 38 -5.24 -17.31 -4.21
C ALA A 38 -4.59 -16.56 -3.04
N MET A 39 -4.22 -17.29 -1.99
CA MET A 39 -3.53 -16.66 -0.86
C MET A 39 -2.21 -16.04 -1.33
N PRO A 40 -1.87 -14.82 -0.90
CA PRO A 40 -0.63 -14.15 -1.29
C PRO A 40 0.58 -14.98 -0.85
N LYS A 41 1.55 -15.13 -1.74
CA LYS A 41 2.83 -15.80 -1.46
C LYS A 41 3.88 -14.74 -1.12
N PHE A 42 4.58 -14.95 -0.03
CA PHE A 42 5.66 -14.06 0.40
C PHE A 42 7.02 -14.71 0.16
N SER A 43 7.96 -13.93 -0.33
CA SER A 43 9.38 -14.31 -0.46
C SER A 43 10.30 -13.21 0.06
N GLU A 44 11.52 -13.58 0.41
CA GLU A 44 12.54 -12.59 0.76
C GLU A 44 12.93 -11.78 -0.47
N LEU A 45 13.39 -10.54 -0.25
CA LEU A 45 13.93 -9.70 -1.32
C LEU A 45 15.16 -10.36 -1.93
N SER A 46 15.18 -10.51 -3.25
CA SER A 46 16.39 -10.84 -4.01
C SER A 46 17.41 -9.71 -3.95
N GLN A 47 18.62 -9.93 -4.44
CA GLN A 47 19.61 -8.86 -4.57
C GLN A 47 19.13 -7.78 -5.56
N GLU A 48 18.47 -8.18 -6.64
CA GLU A 48 17.90 -7.24 -7.62
C GLU A 48 16.79 -6.37 -7.01
N ASP A 49 15.90 -6.97 -6.21
CA ASP A 49 14.84 -6.23 -5.51
C ASP A 49 15.43 -5.21 -4.54
N ARG A 50 16.47 -5.60 -3.78
CA ARG A 50 17.17 -4.69 -2.87
C ARG A 50 17.79 -3.51 -3.63
N THR A 51 18.45 -3.78 -4.76
CA THR A 51 19.07 -2.74 -5.60
C THR A 51 18.00 -1.76 -6.09
N ARG A 52 16.88 -2.26 -6.59
CA ARG A 52 15.75 -1.42 -7.06
C ARG A 52 15.18 -0.55 -5.93
N LEU A 53 15.02 -1.10 -4.74
CA LEU A 53 14.56 -0.32 -3.58
C LEU A 53 15.58 0.75 -3.17
N GLU A 54 16.88 0.47 -3.24
CA GLU A 54 17.93 1.48 -2.95
C GLU A 54 17.95 2.60 -4.01
N GLU A 55 17.74 2.29 -5.28
CA GLU A 55 17.59 3.29 -6.34
C GLU A 55 16.41 4.23 -6.07
N GLN A 56 15.27 3.68 -5.69
CA GLN A 56 14.09 4.47 -5.32
C GLN A 56 14.37 5.34 -4.08
N ARG A 57 15.05 4.82 -3.06
CA ARG A 57 15.48 5.60 -1.88
C ARG A 57 16.39 6.75 -2.27
N ALA A 58 17.32 6.51 -3.19
CA ALA A 58 18.27 7.53 -3.67
C ALA A 58 17.56 8.71 -4.35
N ILE A 59 16.45 8.48 -5.08
CA ILE A 59 15.65 9.54 -5.69
C ILE A 59 15.12 10.50 -4.62
N VAL A 60 14.50 9.96 -3.56
CA VAL A 60 13.92 10.77 -2.49
C VAL A 60 15.03 11.47 -1.67
N ALA A 61 16.13 10.77 -1.39
CA ALA A 61 17.27 11.32 -0.67
C ALA A 61 17.91 12.47 -1.44
N ALA A 62 18.06 12.34 -2.77
CA ALA A 62 18.57 13.42 -3.63
C ALA A 62 17.65 14.64 -3.60
N ALA A 63 16.34 14.45 -3.72
CA ALA A 63 15.35 15.52 -3.64
C ALA A 63 15.38 16.25 -2.29
N ALA A 64 15.43 15.50 -1.18
CA ALA A 64 15.51 16.06 0.18
C ALA A 64 16.82 16.84 0.38
N LYS A 65 17.96 16.31 -0.10
CA LYS A 65 19.25 16.98 -0.01
C LYS A 65 19.30 18.25 -0.83
N GLN A 66 18.82 18.19 -2.08
CA GLN A 66 18.87 19.33 -3.01
C GLN A 66 17.95 20.47 -2.57
N ARG A 67 16.72 20.13 -2.12
CA ARG A 67 15.71 21.16 -1.77
C ARG A 67 15.84 21.70 -0.36
N TYR A 68 16.29 20.87 0.58
CA TYR A 68 16.24 21.19 2.02
C TYR A 68 17.59 21.03 2.74
N GLY A 69 18.65 20.61 2.04
CA GLY A 69 19.94 20.35 2.64
C GLY A 69 19.98 19.17 3.63
N THR A 70 18.91 18.36 3.67
CA THR A 70 18.71 17.32 4.68
C THR A 70 19.03 15.93 4.13
N SER A 71 19.74 15.13 4.91
CA SER A 71 20.00 13.71 4.62
C SER A 71 18.99 12.85 5.37
N LEU A 72 18.39 11.87 4.68
CA LEU A 72 17.44 10.94 5.27
C LEU A 72 18.14 9.86 6.09
N ARG A 73 17.55 9.43 7.19
CA ARG A 73 18.07 8.45 8.17
C ARG A 73 17.24 7.18 8.24
N LYS A 74 16.14 7.08 7.49
CA LYS A 74 15.15 5.99 7.52
C LYS A 74 14.48 5.83 8.89
N THR A 75 14.25 6.93 9.58
CA THR A 75 13.64 6.97 10.92
C THR A 75 12.48 7.98 10.97
N VAL A 76 11.72 7.99 12.07
CA VAL A 76 10.62 8.94 12.29
C VAL A 76 11.06 10.42 12.18
N ALA A 77 12.34 10.71 12.40
CA ALA A 77 12.90 12.05 12.25
C ALA A 77 12.83 12.58 10.80
N ASP A 78 12.65 11.70 9.82
CA ASP A 78 12.52 12.09 8.41
C ASP A 78 11.09 12.51 8.02
N LEU A 79 10.09 12.24 8.86
CA LEU A 79 8.68 12.57 8.55
C LEU A 79 8.48 14.04 8.14
N PRO A 80 9.05 15.05 8.86
CA PRO A 80 8.85 16.45 8.49
C PRO A 80 9.40 16.78 7.10
N VAL A 81 10.55 16.23 6.73
CA VAL A 81 11.14 16.51 5.41
C VAL A 81 10.41 15.78 4.29
N LEU A 82 9.98 14.53 4.51
CA LEU A 82 9.15 13.81 3.54
C LEU A 82 7.79 14.49 3.35
N GLN A 83 7.18 15.00 4.43
CA GLN A 83 5.95 15.77 4.35
C GLN A 83 6.14 17.05 3.49
N ARG A 84 7.25 17.77 3.67
CA ARG A 84 7.57 18.94 2.85
C ARG A 84 7.77 18.58 1.37
N VAL A 85 8.40 17.44 1.06
CA VAL A 85 8.52 16.96 -0.34
C VAL A 85 7.14 16.81 -0.99
N ILE A 86 6.15 16.34 -0.23
CA ILE A 86 4.76 16.18 -0.69
C ILE A 86 4.06 17.53 -0.80
N ASP A 87 4.12 18.35 0.24
CA ASP A 87 3.42 19.63 0.33
C ASP A 87 3.92 20.64 -0.72
N ASP A 88 5.23 20.66 -0.94
CA ASP A 88 5.88 21.51 -1.95
C ASP A 88 5.75 20.92 -3.37
N LYS A 89 5.10 19.76 -3.53
CA LYS A 89 4.89 19.06 -4.81
C LYS A 89 6.20 18.87 -5.59
N VAL A 90 7.27 18.46 -4.88
CA VAL A 90 8.59 18.24 -5.48
C VAL A 90 8.52 17.24 -6.63
N PHE A 91 7.67 16.24 -6.49
CA PHE A 91 7.30 15.32 -7.55
C PHE A 91 5.87 15.63 -8.02
N SER A 92 5.69 15.77 -9.34
CA SER A 92 4.39 16.00 -9.93
C SER A 92 3.49 14.76 -9.86
N LYS A 93 2.17 14.96 -9.99
CA LYS A 93 1.18 13.88 -10.01
C LYS A 93 1.44 12.82 -11.10
N SER A 94 2.06 13.20 -12.21
CA SER A 94 2.41 12.31 -13.32
C SER A 94 3.70 11.51 -13.12
N GLN A 95 4.49 11.83 -12.09
CA GLN A 95 5.73 11.15 -11.76
C GLN A 95 5.46 9.98 -10.81
N THR A 96 4.75 8.98 -11.31
CA THR A 96 4.31 7.82 -10.50
C THR A 96 5.48 7.09 -9.84
N TYR A 97 6.61 6.94 -10.54
CA TYR A 97 7.78 6.23 -10.00
C TYR A 97 8.41 6.98 -8.82
N GLU A 98 8.56 8.30 -8.92
CA GLU A 98 9.07 9.15 -7.86
C GLU A 98 8.10 9.21 -6.66
N LEU A 99 6.79 9.23 -6.94
CA LEU A 99 5.76 9.15 -5.90
C LEU A 99 5.75 7.78 -5.19
N GLN A 100 6.01 6.69 -5.93
CA GLN A 100 6.23 5.38 -5.34
C GLN A 100 7.52 5.32 -4.51
N SER A 101 8.56 6.03 -4.96
CA SER A 101 9.81 6.18 -4.19
C SER A 101 9.59 6.86 -2.85
N LEU A 102 8.68 7.86 -2.77
CA LEU A 102 8.21 8.41 -1.48
C LEU A 102 7.53 7.34 -0.62
N GLY A 103 6.76 6.45 -1.24
CA GLY A 103 6.15 5.31 -0.55
C GLY A 103 7.19 4.38 0.06
N ILE A 104 8.30 4.11 -0.65
CA ILE A 104 9.42 3.32 -0.12
C ILE A 104 10.11 4.03 1.05
N ALA A 105 10.42 5.33 0.92
CA ALA A 105 11.05 6.09 1.99
C ALA A 105 10.17 6.16 3.25
N PHE A 106 8.86 6.32 3.10
CA PHE A 106 7.91 6.25 4.20
C PHE A 106 7.79 4.84 4.78
N GLY A 107 7.83 3.81 3.92
CA GLY A 107 7.85 2.41 4.33
C GLY A 107 9.04 2.05 5.20
N ASP A 108 10.21 2.63 4.94
CA ASP A 108 11.39 2.46 5.81
C ASP A 108 11.13 3.02 7.21
N ILE A 109 10.45 4.17 7.32
CA ILE A 109 10.05 4.72 8.62
C ILE A 109 9.06 3.79 9.31
N LEU A 110 8.06 3.26 8.58
CA LEU A 110 7.14 2.28 9.14
C LEU A 110 7.86 1.04 9.68
N ALA A 111 8.86 0.54 8.94
CA ALA A 111 9.66 -0.63 9.34
C ALA A 111 10.59 -0.35 10.52
N SER A 112 11.04 0.92 10.72
CA SER A 112 11.84 1.30 11.89
C SER A 112 11.03 1.44 13.17
N GLU A 113 9.73 1.78 13.04
CA GLU A 113 8.85 2.07 14.17
C GLU A 113 7.92 0.91 14.57
N LEU A 114 7.71 -0.03 13.67
CA LEU A 114 6.72 -1.10 13.79
C LEU A 114 7.35 -2.45 13.43
N PRO A 115 6.83 -3.58 13.92
CA PRO A 115 7.37 -4.91 13.62
C PRO A 115 7.01 -5.35 12.19
N LEU A 116 7.47 -4.57 11.23
CA LEU A 116 7.31 -4.73 9.79
C LEU A 116 8.66 -5.00 9.13
N ARG A 117 8.64 -5.77 8.04
CA ARG A 117 9.84 -5.99 7.22
C ARG A 117 9.46 -6.00 5.74
N TRP A 118 10.37 -5.52 4.90
CA TRP A 118 10.24 -5.60 3.46
C TRP A 118 10.35 -7.04 2.98
N VAL A 119 9.39 -7.45 2.14
CA VAL A 119 9.33 -8.74 1.45
C VAL A 119 8.75 -8.53 0.05
N MET A 120 8.89 -9.51 -0.83
CA MET A 120 8.08 -9.58 -2.05
C MET A 120 6.77 -10.30 -1.74
N VAL A 121 5.69 -9.81 -2.29
CA VAL A 121 4.38 -10.49 -2.32
C VAL A 121 4.02 -10.79 -3.76
N THR A 122 3.58 -12.02 -4.03
CA THR A 122 3.00 -12.44 -5.31
C THR A 122 1.54 -12.77 -5.09
N ASP A 123 0.65 -12.09 -5.80
CA ASP A 123 -0.79 -12.29 -5.81
C ASP A 123 -1.35 -12.23 -7.24
N GLU A 124 -2.66 -12.11 -7.39
CA GLU A 124 -3.34 -12.03 -8.68
C GLU A 124 -2.99 -10.75 -9.48
N TYR A 125 -2.43 -9.73 -8.85
CA TYR A 125 -2.04 -8.45 -9.48
C TYR A 125 -0.57 -8.42 -9.88
N GLY A 126 0.24 -9.39 -9.45
CA GLY A 126 1.64 -9.46 -9.78
C GLY A 126 2.56 -9.72 -8.59
N THR A 127 3.80 -9.25 -8.73
CA THR A 127 4.83 -9.39 -7.69
C THR A 127 5.40 -8.01 -7.36
N ASP A 128 5.18 -7.57 -6.13
CA ASP A 128 5.56 -6.24 -5.65
C ASP A 128 6.24 -6.27 -4.27
N PRO A 129 7.10 -5.30 -3.95
CA PRO A 129 7.62 -5.13 -2.60
C PRO A 129 6.51 -4.63 -1.66
N THR A 130 6.41 -5.26 -0.50
CA THR A 130 5.44 -4.90 0.54
C THR A 130 6.07 -4.99 1.93
N LEU A 131 5.46 -4.36 2.91
CA LEU A 131 5.83 -4.51 4.31
C LEU A 131 4.96 -5.60 4.94
N ARG A 132 5.59 -6.67 5.40
CA ARG A 132 4.91 -7.79 6.07
C ARG A 132 4.99 -7.62 7.59
N PHE A 133 3.85 -7.79 8.27
CA PHE A 133 3.78 -7.77 9.72
C PHE A 133 4.19 -9.12 10.30
N LYS A 134 5.37 -9.17 10.97
CA LYS A 134 5.91 -10.40 11.54
C LYS A 134 5.94 -11.54 10.51
N SER A 135 5.40 -12.73 10.86
CA SER A 135 5.28 -13.89 9.96
C SER A 135 3.83 -14.17 9.55
N THR A 136 2.97 -13.16 9.64
CA THR A 136 1.53 -13.27 9.34
C THR A 136 1.23 -13.05 7.85
N THR A 137 -0.05 -13.13 7.46
CA THR A 137 -0.54 -12.75 6.13
C THR A 137 -0.84 -11.25 6.02
N VAL A 138 -0.71 -10.49 7.11
CA VAL A 138 -0.96 -9.05 7.13
C VAL A 138 0.18 -8.32 6.44
N GLN A 139 -0.18 -7.48 5.48
CA GLN A 139 0.77 -6.69 4.70
C GLN A 139 0.32 -5.24 4.55
N ILE A 140 1.29 -4.36 4.34
CA ILE A 140 1.07 -2.93 4.09
C ILE A 140 1.75 -2.57 2.78
N ASN A 141 0.96 -2.19 1.79
CA ASN A 141 1.46 -1.78 0.50
C ASN A 141 1.96 -0.32 0.56
N ALA A 142 3.14 -0.12 1.16
CA ALA A 142 3.75 1.18 1.32
C ALA A 142 4.13 1.81 -0.03
N LEU A 143 4.52 1.00 -1.02
CA LEU A 143 4.91 1.43 -2.37
C LEU A 143 3.87 2.39 -2.97
N THR A 144 2.60 2.03 -2.93
CA THR A 144 1.53 2.81 -3.56
C THR A 144 0.71 3.65 -2.57
N MET A 145 1.07 3.65 -1.29
CA MET A 145 0.30 4.31 -0.24
C MET A 145 0.21 5.83 -0.45
N ILE A 146 1.28 6.46 -0.92
CA ILE A 146 1.35 7.90 -1.17
C ILE A 146 0.87 8.22 -2.59
N SER A 147 1.39 7.52 -3.61
CA SER A 147 1.09 7.80 -5.02
C SER A 147 -0.41 7.75 -5.30
N LYS A 148 -1.11 6.70 -4.86
CA LYS A 148 -2.56 6.56 -5.07
C LYS A 148 -3.39 7.68 -4.44
N ARG A 149 -2.94 8.25 -3.32
CA ARG A 149 -3.62 9.38 -2.69
C ARG A 149 -3.42 10.66 -3.49
N ILE A 150 -2.18 10.92 -3.91
CA ILE A 150 -1.85 12.10 -4.74
C ILE A 150 -2.55 12.02 -6.09
N GLU A 151 -2.59 10.85 -6.73
CA GLU A 151 -3.31 10.61 -7.99
C GLU A 151 -4.81 10.92 -7.89
N LYS A 152 -5.41 10.71 -6.72
CA LYS A 152 -6.82 11.00 -6.43
C LYS A 152 -7.07 12.37 -5.84
N ASP A 153 -6.06 13.24 -5.78
CA ASP A 153 -6.13 14.57 -5.15
C ASP A 153 -6.48 14.50 -3.64
N GLU A 154 -6.19 13.39 -2.99
CA GLU A 154 -6.37 13.24 -1.56
C GLU A 154 -5.19 13.88 -0.81
N LYS A 155 -5.50 14.55 0.32
CA LYS A 155 -4.46 15.10 1.19
C LYS A 155 -3.68 13.98 1.88
N VAL A 156 -2.36 14.05 1.81
CA VAL A 156 -1.46 13.11 2.49
C VAL A 156 -0.94 13.74 3.77
N ASN A 157 -1.07 13.03 4.89
CA ASN A 157 -0.45 13.38 6.18
C ASN A 157 0.31 12.15 6.69
N LEU A 158 1.63 12.20 6.61
CA LEU A 158 2.49 11.07 6.96
C LEU A 158 2.46 10.70 8.44
N SER A 159 2.36 11.69 9.33
CA SER A 159 2.26 11.45 10.76
C SER A 159 0.95 10.74 11.11
N GLU A 160 -0.15 11.12 10.48
CA GLU A 160 -1.44 10.47 10.64
C GLU A 160 -1.44 9.05 10.05
N LEU A 161 -0.82 8.85 8.90
CA LEU A 161 -0.66 7.51 8.30
C LEU A 161 0.13 6.58 9.22
N LEU A 162 1.23 7.05 9.82
CA LEU A 162 2.00 6.27 10.80
C LEU A 162 1.15 5.93 12.03
N ARG A 163 0.41 6.92 12.58
CA ARG A 163 -0.46 6.71 13.74
C ARG A 163 -1.53 5.65 13.46
N ILE A 164 -2.27 5.80 12.36
CA ILE A 164 -3.32 4.85 11.95
C ILE A 164 -2.73 3.45 11.74
N THR A 165 -1.61 3.35 11.06
CA THR A 165 -0.93 2.06 10.81
C THR A 165 -0.57 1.37 12.13
N ARG A 166 0.01 2.12 13.08
CA ARG A 166 0.35 1.61 14.42
C ARG A 166 -0.88 1.09 15.15
N GLU A 167 -1.95 1.87 15.18
CA GLU A 167 -3.19 1.48 15.86
C GLU A 167 -3.84 0.23 15.26
N GLN A 168 -3.85 0.13 13.93
CA GLN A 168 -4.39 -1.05 13.24
C GLN A 168 -3.58 -2.31 13.57
N LEU A 169 -2.24 -2.24 13.52
CA LEU A 169 -1.39 -3.36 13.86
C LEU A 169 -1.49 -3.75 15.34
N THR A 170 -1.67 -2.78 16.24
CA THR A 170 -1.90 -3.05 17.67
C THR A 170 -3.20 -3.83 17.87
N ARG A 171 -4.30 -3.37 17.28
CA ARG A 171 -5.61 -4.06 17.34
C ARG A 171 -5.53 -5.49 16.79
N LEU A 172 -4.88 -5.67 15.62
CA LEU A 172 -4.65 -6.99 15.05
C LEU A 172 -3.85 -7.89 15.99
N SER A 173 -2.85 -7.35 16.69
CA SER A 173 -2.06 -8.11 17.65
C SER A 173 -2.88 -8.61 18.85
N GLU A 174 -3.93 -7.89 19.23
CA GLU A 174 -4.82 -8.22 20.33
C GLU A 174 -5.88 -9.27 19.97
N THR A 175 -6.35 -9.27 18.72
CA THR A 175 -7.49 -10.12 18.28
C THR A 175 -7.12 -11.56 17.96
N LYS A 176 -5.84 -11.94 17.88
CA LYS A 176 -5.35 -13.28 17.46
C LYS A 176 -5.84 -13.76 16.07
N ASP A 177 -6.53 -12.92 15.30
CA ASP A 177 -7.17 -13.27 14.03
C ASP A 177 -6.22 -13.36 12.81
N TYR A 178 -4.91 -13.31 13.05
CA TYR A 178 -3.90 -13.25 11.98
C TYR A 178 -2.98 -14.47 11.91
N ARG A 179 -3.40 -15.61 12.50
CA ARG A 179 -2.63 -16.86 12.45
C ARG A 179 -2.93 -17.68 11.23
#